data_696b20e7c0e1b63ef3a2789ba8035358
#
_entry.id   696b20e7c0e1b63ef3a2789ba8035358
#
_cell.length_a   1.000
_cell.length_b   1.000
_cell.length_c   1.000
_cell.angle_alpha   90.00
_cell.angle_beta   90.00
_cell.angle_gamma   90.00
#
_symmetry.space_group_name_H-M   'P 1'
#
loop_
_entity.id
_entity.type
_entity.pdbx_description
1 polymer ?
#
loop_
_entity_poly.entity_id
_entity_poly.type
_entity_poly.pdbx_seq_one_letter_code
_entity_poly.pdbx_strand_id
1 'polypeptide(L)'
;MKIYKKLLYAMFMIGSMTLTGCDDFLTPDNKSSVTDTDYFSTASGFQSLVYDAYAQLIDIYNSADAPVYFNAGTDLYQDGRNDIDAALHRWSNFTPEHGKVKTFYTDCYDGIRSCLSIQYYAPAANVSDAVKQKAIDEGRFV
;
A
#
# COMPACT_ATOMS: atom_id res chain seq x y z
N MET A 1 -1.67 -41.71 -49.53
CA MET A 1 -1.72 -40.23 -49.38
C MET A 1 -3.02 -39.69 -48.78
N LYS A 2 -4.19 -40.28 -49.00
CA LYS A 2 -5.47 -39.78 -48.45
C LYS A 2 -5.67 -40.02 -46.92
N ILE A 3 -5.07 -41.06 -46.35
CA ILE A 3 -5.21 -41.39 -44.92
C ILE A 3 -4.39 -40.42 -44.05
N TYR A 4 -3.19 -40.08 -44.44
CA TYR A 4 -2.35 -39.12 -43.69
C TYR A 4 -2.98 -37.74 -43.58
N LYS A 5 -3.63 -37.25 -44.66
CA LYS A 5 -4.33 -35.97 -44.59
C LYS A 5 -5.50 -36.00 -43.61
N LYS A 6 -6.26 -37.11 -43.54
CA LYS A 6 -7.36 -37.23 -42.56
C LYS A 6 -6.83 -37.30 -41.12
N LEU A 7 -5.71 -37.98 -40.90
CA LEU A 7 -5.06 -38.03 -39.57
C LEU A 7 -4.52 -36.64 -39.16
N LEU A 8 -3.97 -35.88 -40.10
CA LEU A 8 -3.47 -34.53 -39.83
C LEU A 8 -4.61 -33.55 -39.47
N TYR A 9 -5.75 -33.63 -40.15
CA TYR A 9 -6.94 -32.83 -39.83
C TYR A 9 -7.55 -33.23 -38.47
N ALA A 10 -7.58 -34.51 -38.13
CA ALA A 10 -8.06 -34.98 -36.82
C ALA A 10 -7.14 -34.49 -35.68
N MET A 11 -5.81 -34.51 -35.88
CA MET A 11 -4.84 -34.05 -34.91
C MET A 11 -4.90 -32.51 -34.70
N PHE A 12 -5.16 -31.73 -35.77
CA PHE A 12 -5.36 -30.29 -35.73
C PHE A 12 -6.67 -29.90 -35.01
N MET A 13 -7.75 -30.65 -35.24
CA MET A 13 -9.04 -30.45 -34.55
C MET A 13 -8.96 -30.74 -33.05
N ILE A 14 -8.21 -31.75 -32.62
CA ILE A 14 -8.01 -32.09 -31.21
C ILE A 14 -7.13 -31.00 -30.53
N GLY A 15 -6.10 -30.50 -31.23
CA GLY A 15 -5.22 -29.43 -30.72
C GLY A 15 -5.89 -28.08 -30.53
N SER A 16 -6.95 -27.77 -31.31
CA SER A 16 -7.68 -26.50 -31.15
C SER A 16 -8.69 -26.49 -30.00
N MET A 17 -9.12 -27.65 -29.50
CA MET A 17 -10.05 -27.75 -28.37
C MET A 17 -9.36 -27.55 -26.98
N THR A 18 -8.03 -27.62 -26.92
CA THR A 18 -7.29 -27.46 -25.65
C THR A 18 -6.91 -26.00 -25.35
N LEU A 19 -7.21 -25.05 -26.24
CA LEU A 19 -6.88 -23.63 -26.09
C LEU A 19 -8.00 -22.79 -25.44
N THR A 20 -9.16 -23.37 -25.15
CA THR A 20 -10.16 -22.69 -24.33
C THR A 20 -9.76 -22.81 -22.87
N GLY A 21 -8.88 -21.95 -22.43
CA GLY A 21 -8.58 -21.77 -21.02
C GLY A 21 -9.87 -21.38 -20.29
N CYS A 22 -10.21 -22.10 -19.22
CA CYS A 22 -11.30 -21.69 -18.34
C CYS A 22 -10.85 -20.49 -17.52
N ASP A 23 -11.08 -19.28 -17.99
CA ASP A 23 -10.85 -18.03 -17.22
C ASP A 23 -11.62 -18.06 -15.90
N ASP A 24 -12.78 -18.71 -15.89
CA ASP A 24 -13.66 -18.83 -14.73
C ASP A 24 -13.07 -19.76 -13.63
N PHE A 25 -12.17 -20.69 -14.00
CA PHE A 25 -11.49 -21.56 -13.03
C PHE A 25 -10.34 -20.84 -12.30
N LEU A 26 -9.78 -19.81 -12.90
CA LEU A 26 -8.65 -19.05 -12.36
C LEU A 26 -9.07 -17.80 -11.60
N THR A 27 -10.33 -17.38 -11.72
CA THR A 27 -10.89 -16.29 -10.91
C THR A 27 -11.29 -16.83 -9.53
N PRO A 28 -10.58 -16.46 -8.45
CA PRO A 28 -10.95 -16.90 -7.11
C PRO A 28 -12.28 -16.27 -6.71
N ASP A 29 -13.34 -17.09 -6.68
CA ASP A 29 -14.63 -16.70 -6.11
C ASP A 29 -14.53 -16.74 -4.57
N ASN A 30 -14.17 -15.63 -3.98
CA ASN A 30 -13.93 -15.53 -2.55
C ASN A 30 -15.27 -15.37 -1.79
N LYS A 31 -16.03 -16.46 -1.66
CA LYS A 31 -17.35 -16.49 -0.99
C LYS A 31 -17.31 -16.23 0.52
N SER A 32 -16.14 -16.25 1.13
CA SER A 32 -15.99 -16.26 2.60
C SER A 32 -15.32 -15.00 3.17
N SER A 33 -14.79 -14.09 2.35
CA SER A 33 -14.19 -12.84 2.82
C SER A 33 -14.59 -11.69 1.91
N VAL A 34 -14.80 -10.53 2.51
CA VAL A 34 -15.00 -9.27 1.80
C VAL A 34 -13.67 -8.91 1.14
N THR A 35 -13.69 -8.62 -0.16
CA THR A 35 -12.48 -8.14 -0.86
C THR A 35 -12.25 -6.67 -0.53
N ASP A 36 -11.01 -6.21 -0.66
CA ASP A 36 -10.66 -4.79 -0.48
C ASP A 36 -11.52 -3.89 -1.36
N THR A 37 -11.74 -4.30 -2.61
CA THR A 37 -12.57 -3.55 -3.56
C THR A 37 -14.02 -3.46 -3.08
N ASP A 38 -14.60 -4.53 -2.57
CA ASP A 38 -15.97 -4.55 -2.08
C ASP A 38 -16.10 -3.68 -0.82
N TYR A 39 -15.15 -3.81 0.11
CA TYR A 39 -15.16 -3.05 1.35
C TYR A 39 -15.00 -1.54 1.10
N PHE A 40 -13.99 -1.15 0.34
CA PHE A 40 -13.71 0.27 0.09
C PHE A 40 -14.67 0.92 -0.92
N SER A 41 -15.50 0.13 -1.61
CA SER A 41 -16.62 0.68 -2.38
C SER A 41 -17.76 1.19 -1.49
N THR A 42 -17.87 0.71 -0.25
CA THR A 42 -18.89 1.20 0.72
C THR A 42 -18.51 2.57 1.28
N ALA A 43 -19.50 3.34 1.73
CA ALA A 43 -19.26 4.65 2.33
C ALA A 43 -18.39 4.57 3.60
N SER A 44 -18.62 3.57 4.45
CA SER A 44 -17.84 3.36 5.67
C SER A 44 -16.41 2.88 5.37
N GLY A 45 -16.24 1.96 4.41
CA GLY A 45 -14.94 1.49 3.99
C GLY A 45 -14.12 2.60 3.35
N PHE A 46 -14.72 3.42 2.50
CA PHE A 46 -14.02 4.57 1.91
C PHE A 46 -13.60 5.60 2.97
N GLN A 47 -14.47 5.89 3.93
CA GLN A 47 -14.13 6.78 5.04
C GLN A 47 -12.99 6.22 5.92
N SER A 48 -12.91 4.90 6.07
CA SER A 48 -11.82 4.28 6.85
C SER A 48 -10.43 4.50 6.23
N LEU A 49 -10.33 4.67 4.90
CA LEU A 49 -9.06 5.03 4.24
C LEU A 49 -8.57 6.41 4.67
N VAL A 50 -9.49 7.37 4.86
CA VAL A 50 -9.13 8.71 5.37
C VAL A 50 -8.61 8.60 6.80
N TYR A 51 -9.28 7.83 7.65
CA TYR A 51 -8.83 7.62 9.02
C TYR A 51 -7.47 6.90 9.08
N ASP A 52 -7.22 5.94 8.19
CA ASP A 52 -5.94 5.27 8.08
C ASP A 52 -4.81 6.26 7.73
N ALA A 53 -5.04 7.13 6.75
CA ALA A 53 -4.06 8.16 6.38
C ALA A 53 -3.68 9.06 7.56
N TYR A 54 -4.66 9.52 8.35
CA TYR A 54 -4.37 10.29 9.57
C TYR A 54 -3.71 9.45 10.67
N ALA A 55 -4.05 8.16 10.78
CA ALA A 55 -3.46 7.27 11.78
C ALA A 55 -1.95 7.10 11.57
N GLN A 56 -1.48 7.10 10.33
CA GLN A 56 -0.05 7.02 10.02
C GLN A 56 0.77 8.19 10.60
N LEU A 57 0.16 9.35 10.80
CA LEU A 57 0.82 10.49 11.43
C LEU A 57 1.17 10.23 12.92
N ILE A 58 0.47 9.30 13.57
CA ILE A 58 0.73 8.95 14.97
C ILE A 58 2.12 8.34 15.11
N ASP A 59 2.51 7.47 14.19
CA ASP A 59 3.82 6.80 14.23
C ASP A 59 4.96 7.80 14.05
N ILE A 60 4.75 8.86 13.28
CA ILE A 60 5.74 9.91 13.01
C ILE A 60 5.77 10.94 14.15
N TYR A 61 4.60 11.46 14.57
CA TYR A 61 4.54 12.66 15.43
C TYR A 61 4.25 12.35 16.91
N ASN A 62 3.66 11.21 17.22
CA ASN A 62 3.26 10.85 18.58
C ASN A 62 3.97 9.59 19.12
N SER A 63 4.92 9.05 18.39
CA SER A 63 5.75 7.96 18.86
C SER A 63 6.77 8.43 19.90
N ALA A 64 7.29 7.51 20.70
CA ALA A 64 8.41 7.80 21.63
C ALA A 64 9.67 8.28 20.88
N ASP A 65 9.76 8.02 19.59
CA ASP A 65 10.88 8.39 18.73
C ASP A 65 10.70 9.77 18.06
N ALA A 66 9.51 10.36 18.10
CA ALA A 66 9.24 11.67 17.48
C ALA A 66 10.25 12.77 17.90
N PRO A 67 10.63 12.91 19.19
CA PRO A 67 11.66 13.88 19.58
C PRO A 67 13.01 13.60 18.92
N VAL A 68 13.34 12.33 18.67
CA VAL A 68 14.58 11.95 17.99
C VAL A 68 14.52 12.34 16.53
N TYR A 69 13.42 12.08 15.83
CA TYR A 69 13.27 12.39 14.42
C TYR A 69 13.38 13.89 14.11
N PHE A 70 12.80 14.73 14.98
CA PHE A 70 12.69 16.17 14.69
C PHE A 70 13.72 17.03 15.43
N ASN A 71 14.35 16.54 16.48
CA ASN A 71 15.23 17.34 17.32
C ASN A 71 16.65 16.79 17.42
N ALA A 72 16.89 15.52 17.06
CA ALA A 72 18.25 14.98 17.11
C ALA A 72 19.18 15.75 16.14
N GLY A 73 20.39 16.03 16.60
CA GLY A 73 21.38 16.79 15.83
C GLY A 73 21.19 18.31 15.85
N THR A 74 20.20 18.80 16.61
CA THR A 74 20.04 20.24 16.89
C THR A 74 20.75 20.63 18.19
N ASP A 75 20.91 21.92 18.43
CA ASP A 75 21.45 22.48 19.68
C ASP A 75 20.45 22.44 20.86
N LEU A 76 19.19 22.13 20.58
CA LEU A 76 18.09 22.10 21.55
C LEU A 76 17.87 20.73 22.17
N TYR A 77 18.43 19.66 21.59
CA TYR A 77 18.18 18.29 22.03
C TYR A 77 19.48 17.49 22.14
N GLN A 78 19.66 16.89 23.30
CA GLN A 78 20.72 15.92 23.53
C GLN A 78 20.13 14.67 24.18
N ASP A 79 20.41 13.51 23.58
CA ASP A 79 20.08 12.24 24.21
C ASP A 79 20.98 12.06 25.43
N GLY A 80 20.36 11.80 26.60
CA GLY A 80 21.06 11.55 27.84
C GLY A 80 21.68 10.15 27.92
N ARG A 81 21.36 9.26 26.99
CA ARG A 81 21.90 7.91 26.87
C ARG A 81 23.00 7.87 25.82
N ASN A 82 23.98 7.03 26.06
CA ASN A 82 25.03 6.76 25.08
C ASN A 82 24.73 5.46 24.34
N ASP A 83 23.59 5.40 23.70
CA ASP A 83 23.09 4.25 22.98
C ASP A 83 23.14 4.45 21.45
N ILE A 84 22.39 3.63 20.73
CA ILE A 84 22.33 3.65 19.27
C ILE A 84 21.90 4.99 18.70
N ASP A 85 21.09 5.76 19.43
CA ASP A 85 20.56 7.05 18.97
C ASP A 85 21.60 8.16 19.11
N ALA A 86 22.69 7.93 19.86
CA ALA A 86 23.80 8.89 19.98
C ALA A 86 24.42 9.25 18.61
N ALA A 87 24.35 8.36 17.63
CA ALA A 87 24.82 8.62 16.28
C ALA A 87 24.07 9.77 15.60
N LEU A 88 22.76 9.89 15.86
CA LEU A 88 21.89 10.90 15.26
C LEU A 88 22.21 12.30 15.78
N HIS A 89 22.39 12.48 17.06
CA HIS A 89 22.67 13.81 17.64
C HIS A 89 24.15 14.21 17.60
N ARG A 90 25.07 13.25 17.51
CA ARG A 90 26.52 13.51 17.38
C ARG A 90 27.02 13.53 15.95
N TRP A 91 26.18 13.23 14.98
CA TRP A 91 26.54 13.12 13.57
C TRP A 91 27.72 12.17 13.31
N SER A 92 27.85 11.13 14.17
CA SER A 92 28.94 10.17 14.10
C SER A 92 28.40 8.78 13.75
N ASN A 93 29.01 8.11 12.77
CA ASN A 93 28.58 6.80 12.28
C ASN A 93 27.11 6.77 11.81
N PHE A 94 26.63 7.91 11.33
CA PHE A 94 25.28 8.04 10.82
C PHE A 94 25.22 7.52 9.38
N THR A 95 24.44 6.47 9.16
CA THR A 95 24.27 5.83 7.85
C THR A 95 22.79 5.68 7.53
N PRO A 96 22.42 5.50 6.24
CA PRO A 96 21.03 5.22 5.85
C PRO A 96 20.47 3.92 6.46
N GLU A 97 21.35 2.99 6.84
CA GLU A 97 20.97 1.72 7.50
C GLU A 97 20.67 1.86 8.98
N HIS A 98 20.88 3.06 9.55
CA HIS A 98 20.55 3.32 10.95
C HIS A 98 19.06 3.05 11.21
N GLY A 99 18.76 2.28 12.28
CA GLY A 99 17.40 1.78 12.55
C GLY A 99 16.33 2.88 12.55
N LYS A 100 16.61 4.03 13.20
CA LYS A 100 15.67 5.16 13.26
C LYS A 100 15.43 5.80 11.88
N VAL A 101 16.46 5.92 11.05
CA VAL A 101 16.33 6.44 9.69
C VAL A 101 15.46 5.51 8.86
N LYS A 102 15.74 4.20 8.94
CA LYS A 102 14.95 3.19 8.22
C LYS A 102 13.49 3.21 8.67
N THR A 103 13.22 3.24 9.97
CA THR A 103 11.85 3.28 10.50
C THR A 103 11.13 4.53 10.02
N PHE A 104 11.70 5.71 10.21
CA PHE A 104 11.11 6.96 9.75
C PHE A 104 10.80 6.96 8.25
N TYR A 105 11.73 6.47 7.44
CA TYR A 105 11.53 6.33 6.01
C TYR A 105 10.37 5.39 5.68
N THR A 106 10.29 4.25 6.36
CA THR A 106 9.20 3.28 6.16
C THR A 106 7.85 3.88 6.53
N ASP A 107 7.75 4.54 7.68
CA ASP A 107 6.52 5.16 8.18
C ASP A 107 6.02 6.26 7.21
N CYS A 108 6.93 7.09 6.69
CA CYS A 108 6.59 8.08 5.66
C CYS A 108 6.02 7.44 4.40
N TYR A 109 6.62 6.36 3.91
CA TYR A 109 6.12 5.67 2.71
C TYR A 109 4.83 4.90 2.96
N ASP A 110 4.62 4.36 4.15
CA ASP A 110 3.34 3.77 4.54
C ASP A 110 2.24 4.83 4.58
N GLY A 111 2.52 6.02 5.09
CA GLY A 111 1.61 7.17 5.02
C GLY A 111 1.27 7.56 3.58
N ILE A 112 2.27 7.69 2.72
CA ILE A 112 2.05 7.98 1.28
C ILE A 112 1.17 6.90 0.64
N ARG A 113 1.41 5.62 0.93
CA ARG A 113 0.61 4.50 0.42
C ARG A 113 -0.85 4.62 0.87
N SER A 114 -1.10 4.92 2.14
CA SER A 114 -2.46 5.11 2.68
C SER A 114 -3.17 6.28 1.96
N CYS A 115 -2.49 7.39 1.76
CA CYS A 115 -3.02 8.54 1.02
C CYS A 115 -3.33 8.21 -0.45
N LEU A 116 -2.46 7.45 -1.13
CA LEU A 116 -2.68 7.02 -2.50
C LEU A 116 -3.84 6.02 -2.62
N SER A 117 -4.09 5.21 -1.59
CA SER A 117 -5.23 4.31 -1.56
C SER A 117 -6.56 5.05 -1.62
N ILE A 118 -6.69 6.24 -1.01
CA ILE A 118 -7.87 7.09 -1.13
C ILE A 118 -8.14 7.43 -2.61
N GLN A 119 -7.11 7.87 -3.34
CA GLN A 119 -7.24 8.23 -4.75
C GLN A 119 -7.57 7.01 -5.62
N TYR A 120 -7.01 5.86 -5.30
CA TYR A 120 -7.23 4.62 -6.05
C TYR A 120 -8.67 4.11 -5.91
N TYR A 121 -9.23 4.11 -4.70
CA TYR A 121 -10.58 3.59 -4.47
C TYR A 121 -11.69 4.62 -4.67
N ALA A 122 -11.40 5.91 -4.72
CA ALA A 122 -12.40 6.97 -4.90
C ALA A 122 -13.35 6.77 -6.10
N PRO A 123 -12.89 6.33 -7.30
CA PRO A 123 -13.80 6.12 -8.44
C PRO A 123 -14.88 5.08 -8.16
N ALA A 124 -14.53 3.99 -7.44
CA ALA A 124 -15.42 2.87 -7.13
C ALA A 124 -16.29 3.12 -5.88
N ALA A 125 -15.97 4.12 -5.05
CA ALA A 125 -16.68 4.39 -3.81
C ALA A 125 -18.11 4.87 -4.07
N ASN A 126 -19.07 4.27 -3.36
CA ASN A 126 -20.51 4.64 -3.46
C ASN A 126 -20.85 5.81 -2.52
N VAL A 127 -20.22 6.95 -2.80
CA VAL A 127 -20.44 8.23 -2.11
C VAL A 127 -20.55 9.36 -3.12
N SER A 128 -21.03 10.53 -2.70
CA SER A 128 -21.13 11.70 -3.59
C SER A 128 -19.74 12.19 -4.07
N ASP A 129 -19.69 12.81 -5.23
CA ASP A 129 -18.46 13.37 -5.77
C ASP A 129 -17.80 14.40 -4.87
N ALA A 130 -18.61 15.18 -4.14
CA ALA A 130 -18.12 16.13 -3.14
C ALA A 130 -17.38 15.43 -1.99
N VAL A 131 -17.86 14.27 -1.54
CA VAL A 131 -17.20 13.45 -0.50
C VAL A 131 -15.92 12.84 -1.03
N LYS A 132 -15.93 12.32 -2.27
CA LYS A 132 -14.71 11.80 -2.93
C LYS A 132 -13.64 12.85 -3.04
N GLN A 133 -14.01 14.04 -3.55
CA GLN A 133 -13.05 15.12 -3.73
C GLN A 133 -12.47 15.60 -2.40
N LYS A 134 -13.30 15.75 -1.37
CA LYS A 134 -12.85 16.10 -0.03
C LYS A 134 -11.83 15.08 0.51
N ALA A 135 -12.13 13.78 0.40
CA ALA A 135 -11.23 12.74 0.86
C ALA A 135 -9.89 12.74 0.10
N ILE A 136 -9.92 12.97 -1.23
CA ILE A 136 -8.71 13.10 -2.05
C ILE A 136 -7.88 14.31 -1.60
N ASP A 137 -8.53 15.43 -1.33
CA ASP A 137 -7.83 16.65 -0.90
C ASP A 137 -7.23 16.49 0.50
N GLU A 138 -7.93 15.82 1.42
CA GLU A 138 -7.39 15.42 2.72
C GLU A 138 -6.15 14.51 2.57
N GLY A 139 -6.22 13.47 1.72
CA GLY A 139 -5.09 12.58 1.45
C GLY A 139 -3.91 13.26 0.73
N ARG A 140 -4.11 14.40 0.09
CA ARG A 140 -3.02 15.22 -0.47
C ARG A 140 -2.41 16.16 0.56
N PHE A 141 -3.16 16.50 1.57
CA PHE A 141 -2.71 17.37 2.65
C PHE A 141 -1.88 16.62 3.68
N VAL A 142 -2.26 15.38 4.02
CA VAL A 142 -1.54 14.51 4.94
C VAL A 142 -0.21 14.04 4.32
#